data_7ffe5241cbd80eec610deebab982bf62
#
_entry.id   7ffe5241cbd80eec610deebab982bf62
#
_cell.length_a   1.000
_cell.length_b   1.000
_cell.length_c   1.000
_cell.angle_alpha   90.00
_cell.angle_beta   90.00
_cell.angle_gamma   90.00
#
_symmetry.space_group_name_H-M   'P 1'
#
loop_
_entity.id
_entity.type
_entity.pdbx_description
1 polymer ?
#
loop_
_entity_poly.entity_id
_entity_poly.type
_entity_poly.pdbx_seq_one_letter_code
_entity_poly.pdbx_strand_id
1 'polypeptide(L)'
;LAEFPVEVVDSLTMSVGITRLIEIGMEQINDGKDYKEVAEFLREEAYKTECYLLLGSLDQFYKGGRMSGTKYLLGNLLNIKPIITIYKGKFDLLEKVRSEKRAFNRMIDLFDAAYQKSDIKKLYILHGNVMDKALHYKDELLKRYPSLETTVAELTATITVHSGEGTVVLAWANDHKH
;
A
#
# COMPACT_ATOMS: atom_id res chain seq x y z
N LEU A 1 24.00 -3.09 24.94
CA LEU A 1 22.72 -3.35 24.25
C LEU A 1 22.43 -4.85 24.08
N ALA A 2 23.34 -5.74 24.52
CA ALA A 2 23.20 -7.20 24.39
C ALA A 2 22.34 -7.86 25.51
N GLU A 3 21.74 -7.08 26.38
CA GLU A 3 21.00 -7.61 27.55
C GLU A 3 19.51 -7.84 27.30
N PHE A 4 18.96 -7.29 26.19
CA PHE A 4 17.54 -7.46 25.86
C PHE A 4 17.38 -8.31 24.61
N PRO A 5 16.50 -9.33 24.64
CA PRO A 5 16.21 -10.11 23.44
C PRO A 5 15.46 -9.22 22.43
N VAL A 6 16.03 -9.04 21.24
CA VAL A 6 15.48 -8.20 20.18
C VAL A 6 15.51 -8.97 18.86
N GLU A 7 14.39 -8.98 18.16
CA GLU A 7 14.27 -9.41 16.78
C GLU A 7 13.94 -8.23 15.88
N VAL A 8 14.54 -8.18 14.72
CA VAL A 8 14.25 -7.17 13.70
C VAL A 8 13.50 -7.81 12.54
N VAL A 9 12.36 -7.25 12.21
CA VAL A 9 11.52 -7.70 11.09
C VAL A 9 11.47 -6.59 10.04
N ASP A 10 11.94 -6.86 8.83
CA ASP A 10 11.73 -5.97 7.70
C ASP A 10 10.27 -6.11 7.23
N SER A 11 9.51 -5.04 7.32
CA SER A 11 8.09 -5.00 6.94
C SER A 11 7.86 -5.07 5.43
N LEU A 12 8.90 -4.87 4.62
CA LEU A 12 8.84 -4.79 3.15
C LEU A 12 7.81 -3.79 2.59
N THR A 13 7.29 -2.92 3.45
CA THR A 13 6.21 -1.98 3.16
C THR A 13 6.34 -0.72 4.01
N MET A 14 5.31 0.13 3.99
CA MET A 14 5.23 1.37 4.77
C MET A 14 3.80 1.60 5.29
N SER A 15 3.64 2.62 6.16
CA SER A 15 2.32 3.09 6.61
C SER A 15 1.45 1.96 7.16
N VAL A 16 0.24 1.80 6.63
CA VAL A 16 -0.76 0.81 7.09
C VAL A 16 -0.29 -0.64 7.00
N GLY A 17 0.65 -0.97 6.12
CA GLY A 17 1.24 -2.30 6.08
C GLY A 17 2.08 -2.60 7.34
N ILE A 18 2.78 -1.58 7.87
CA ILE A 18 3.47 -1.69 9.17
C ILE A 18 2.46 -1.80 10.30
N THR A 19 1.40 -0.96 10.28
CA THR A 19 0.33 -1.02 11.29
C THR A 19 -0.27 -2.41 11.39
N ARG A 20 -0.60 -3.03 10.23
CA ARG A 20 -1.10 -4.41 10.18
C ARG A 20 -0.15 -5.39 10.86
N LEU A 21 1.15 -5.33 10.53
CA LEU A 21 2.14 -6.23 11.14
C LEU A 21 2.23 -6.04 12.66
N ILE A 22 2.12 -4.82 13.15
CA ILE A 22 2.09 -4.54 14.59
C ILE A 22 0.83 -5.17 15.21
N GLU A 23 -0.35 -4.97 14.63
CA GLU A 23 -1.62 -5.49 15.13
C GLU A 23 -1.59 -7.01 15.26
N ILE A 24 -1.23 -7.73 14.18
CA ILE A 24 -1.18 -9.19 14.20
C ILE A 24 -0.05 -9.73 15.09
N GLY A 25 1.09 -9.01 15.19
CA GLY A 25 2.17 -9.37 16.11
C GLY A 25 1.75 -9.27 17.57
N MET A 26 1.01 -8.21 17.93
CA MET A 26 0.45 -8.04 19.27
C MET A 26 -0.55 -9.16 19.61
N GLU A 27 -1.39 -9.58 18.65
CA GLU A 27 -2.30 -10.71 18.83
C GLU A 27 -1.52 -11.99 19.17
N GLN A 28 -0.48 -12.32 18.40
CA GLN A 28 0.36 -13.51 18.64
C GLN A 28 1.05 -13.48 20.00
N ILE A 29 1.53 -12.30 20.44
CA ILE A 29 2.14 -12.14 21.78
C ILE A 29 1.08 -12.34 22.87
N ASN A 30 -0.11 -11.78 22.71
CA ASN A 30 -1.21 -11.94 23.67
C ASN A 30 -1.68 -13.39 23.76
N ASP A 31 -1.57 -14.17 22.69
CA ASP A 31 -1.82 -15.61 22.65
C ASP A 31 -0.68 -16.43 23.31
N GLY A 32 0.35 -15.76 23.84
CA GLY A 32 1.44 -16.38 24.61
C GLY A 32 2.57 -16.95 23.76
N LYS A 33 2.67 -16.59 22.47
CA LYS A 33 3.79 -17.04 21.63
C LYS A 33 5.09 -16.35 21.99
N ASP A 34 6.19 -17.06 21.81
CA ASP A 34 7.55 -16.51 22.00
C ASP A 34 7.86 -15.46 20.95
N TYR A 35 8.62 -14.42 21.33
CA TYR A 35 8.94 -13.30 20.45
C TYR A 35 9.69 -13.71 19.18
N LYS A 36 10.46 -14.81 19.19
CA LYS A 36 11.14 -15.33 17.99
C LYS A 36 10.16 -15.99 17.03
N GLU A 37 9.20 -16.75 17.56
CA GLU A 37 8.10 -17.32 16.76
C GLU A 37 7.27 -16.23 16.12
N VAL A 38 6.97 -15.17 16.89
CA VAL A 38 6.26 -13.99 16.37
C VAL A 38 7.06 -13.29 15.27
N ALA A 39 8.38 -13.13 15.44
CA ALA A 39 9.21 -12.52 14.43
C ALA A 39 9.24 -13.32 13.11
N GLU A 40 9.34 -14.66 13.18
CA GLU A 40 9.27 -15.52 11.98
C GLU A 40 7.90 -15.41 11.30
N PHE A 41 6.82 -15.48 12.05
CA PHE A 41 5.47 -15.27 11.54
C PHE A 41 5.33 -13.92 10.83
N LEU A 42 5.82 -12.83 11.43
CA LEU A 42 5.75 -11.49 10.83
C LEU A 42 6.59 -11.36 9.56
N ARG A 43 7.74 -12.05 9.45
CA ARG A 43 8.53 -12.10 8.22
C ARG A 43 7.76 -12.72 7.06
N GLU A 44 6.97 -13.75 7.31
CA GLU A 44 6.10 -14.37 6.31
C GLU A 44 4.92 -13.44 5.95
N GLU A 45 4.29 -12.83 6.95
CA GLU A 45 3.15 -11.92 6.77
C GLU A 45 3.51 -10.64 6.01
N ALA A 46 4.77 -10.18 6.09
CA ALA A 46 5.23 -9.00 5.36
C ALA A 46 5.09 -9.14 3.83
N TYR A 47 5.18 -10.37 3.30
CA TYR A 47 5.01 -10.63 1.86
C TYR A 47 3.56 -10.59 1.38
N LYS A 48 2.57 -10.61 2.27
CA LYS A 48 1.15 -10.63 1.91
C LYS A 48 0.58 -9.26 1.59
N THR A 49 1.28 -8.19 1.96
CA THR A 49 0.80 -6.83 1.73
C THR A 49 0.98 -6.42 0.27
N GLU A 50 -0.12 -6.07 -0.38
CA GLU A 50 -0.13 -5.36 -1.66
C GLU A 50 -0.43 -3.88 -1.46
N CYS A 51 0.29 -3.04 -2.18
CA CYS A 51 0.16 -1.58 -2.09
C CYS A 51 0.34 -0.95 -3.48
N TYR A 52 -0.65 -0.19 -3.90
CA TYR A 52 -0.65 0.52 -5.19
C TYR A 52 -0.88 2.00 -4.95
N LEU A 53 -0.02 2.82 -5.56
CA LEU A 53 -0.03 4.26 -5.42
C LEU A 53 -0.30 4.92 -6.79
N LEU A 54 -1.36 5.68 -6.88
CA LEU A 54 -1.53 6.66 -7.94
C LEU A 54 -0.90 7.97 -7.47
N LEU A 55 0.26 8.31 -8.01
CA LEU A 55 1.02 9.47 -7.55
C LEU A 55 0.34 10.79 -7.92
N GLY A 56 0.35 11.72 -6.99
CA GLY A 56 -0.04 13.11 -7.23
C GLY A 56 1.03 13.86 -8.04
N SER A 57 2.31 13.60 -7.77
CA SER A 57 3.43 14.24 -8.46
C SER A 57 4.58 13.27 -8.73
N LEU A 58 4.79 12.98 -10.00
CA LEU A 58 5.94 12.18 -10.43
C LEU A 58 7.27 12.95 -10.27
N ASP A 59 7.25 14.26 -10.40
CA ASP A 59 8.42 15.13 -10.24
C ASP A 59 8.95 15.09 -8.79
N GLN A 60 8.04 15.19 -7.80
CA GLN A 60 8.41 15.05 -6.38
C GLN A 60 8.95 13.65 -6.07
N PHE A 61 8.34 12.62 -6.63
CA PHE A 61 8.78 11.24 -6.45
C PHE A 61 10.20 11.01 -7.02
N TYR A 62 10.48 11.58 -8.18
CA TYR A 62 11.80 11.55 -8.81
C TYR A 62 12.83 12.34 -8.01
N LYS A 63 12.55 13.61 -7.68
CA LYS A 63 13.45 14.47 -6.89
C LYS A 63 13.71 13.88 -5.50
N GLY A 64 12.75 13.17 -4.94
CA GLY A 64 12.88 12.45 -3.68
C GLY A 64 13.80 11.22 -3.72
N GLY A 65 14.34 10.85 -4.89
CA GLY A 65 15.25 9.72 -5.05
C GLY A 65 14.60 8.33 -4.89
N ARG A 66 13.27 8.22 -4.98
CA ARG A 66 12.52 6.96 -4.83
C ARG A 66 12.33 6.19 -6.15
N MET A 67 13.00 6.60 -7.21
CA MET A 67 12.91 6.03 -8.56
C MET A 67 14.13 5.21 -8.99
N SER A 68 14.80 4.53 -8.11
CA SER A 68 16.04 3.79 -8.47
C SER A 68 15.86 2.69 -9.54
N GLY A 69 14.64 2.20 -9.75
CA GLY A 69 14.30 1.22 -10.82
C GLY A 69 13.68 1.81 -12.08
N THR A 70 13.31 3.10 -12.09
CA THR A 70 12.43 3.68 -13.11
C THR A 70 13.14 4.69 -14.05
N LYS A 71 14.41 4.48 -14.36
CA LYS A 71 15.25 5.33 -15.23
C LYS A 71 14.63 5.68 -16.59
N TYR A 72 13.54 5.05 -16.99
CA TYR A 72 12.87 5.23 -18.28
C TYR A 72 11.65 6.19 -18.26
N LEU A 73 11.41 6.89 -17.15
CA LEU A 73 10.25 7.79 -17.03
C LEU A 73 10.48 9.20 -17.59
N LEU A 74 11.70 9.52 -18.03
CA LEU A 74 12.14 10.88 -18.38
C LEU A 74 11.73 11.36 -19.79
N GLY A 75 10.92 10.62 -20.56
CA GLY A 75 10.38 11.08 -21.84
C GLY A 75 8.95 11.62 -21.68
N ASN A 76 8.66 12.80 -22.26
CA ASN A 76 7.34 13.50 -22.35
C ASN A 76 6.28 13.06 -21.33
N LEU A 77 6.41 13.57 -20.09
CA LEU A 77 5.57 13.22 -18.94
C LEU A 77 4.27 14.02 -18.83
N LEU A 78 3.98 14.89 -19.79
CA LEU A 78 2.74 15.65 -19.83
C LEU A 78 1.55 14.69 -19.94
N ASN A 79 0.68 14.72 -18.93
CA ASN A 79 -0.55 13.92 -18.83
C ASN A 79 -0.38 12.42 -18.53
N ILE A 80 0.75 11.99 -17.96
CA ILE A 80 0.89 10.61 -17.48
C ILE A 80 0.52 10.54 -16.00
N LYS A 81 -0.29 9.55 -15.62
CA LYS A 81 -0.64 9.16 -14.27
C LYS A 81 0.04 7.82 -13.98
N PRO A 82 1.20 7.79 -13.29
CA PRO A 82 1.88 6.54 -12.99
C PRO A 82 1.19 5.83 -11.82
N ILE A 83 1.00 4.54 -12.00
CA ILE A 83 0.63 3.63 -10.91
C ILE A 83 1.91 2.92 -10.47
N ILE A 84 2.27 3.12 -9.22
CA ILE A 84 3.44 2.54 -8.57
C ILE A 84 2.96 1.41 -7.65
N THR A 85 3.71 0.35 -7.56
CA THR A 85 3.56 -0.69 -6.54
C THR A 85 4.75 -0.70 -5.59
N ILE A 86 4.53 -1.19 -4.37
CA ILE A 86 5.60 -1.56 -3.46
C ILE A 86 5.70 -3.08 -3.49
N TYR A 87 6.84 -3.58 -3.98
CA TYR A 87 7.10 -5.00 -4.03
C TYR A 87 8.45 -5.32 -3.36
N LYS A 88 8.41 -6.16 -2.34
CA LYS A 88 9.58 -6.53 -1.54
C LYS A 88 10.40 -5.32 -1.05
N GLY A 89 9.72 -4.32 -0.52
CA GLY A 89 10.35 -3.10 -0.01
C GLY A 89 10.84 -2.11 -1.08
N LYS A 90 10.55 -2.35 -2.36
CA LYS A 90 10.99 -1.49 -3.46
C LYS A 90 9.79 -0.90 -4.21
N PHE A 91 9.97 0.35 -4.66
CA PHE A 91 9.00 0.99 -5.55
C PHE A 91 9.26 0.57 -6.99
N ASP A 92 8.23 0.02 -7.63
CA ASP A 92 8.25 -0.35 -9.04
C ASP A 92 7.11 0.34 -9.80
N LEU A 93 7.42 0.79 -11.02
CA LEU A 93 6.39 1.30 -11.92
C LEU A 93 5.58 0.14 -12.49
N LEU A 94 4.31 0.06 -12.07
CA LEU A 94 3.40 -0.94 -12.60
C LEU A 94 2.86 -0.56 -13.98
N GLU A 95 2.33 0.67 -14.10
CA GLU A 95 1.66 1.10 -15.33
C GLU A 95 1.68 2.63 -15.47
N LYS A 96 1.63 3.09 -16.74
CA LYS A 96 1.45 4.50 -17.11
C LYS A 96 0.09 4.68 -17.76
N VAL A 97 -0.81 5.37 -17.10
CA VAL A 97 -2.13 5.69 -17.64
C VAL A 97 -2.25 7.17 -17.99
N ARG A 98 -3.13 7.51 -18.95
CA ARG A 98 -3.18 8.85 -19.53
C ARG A 98 -4.35 9.71 -19.04
N SER A 99 -5.19 9.20 -18.13
CA SER A 99 -6.28 9.97 -17.57
C SER A 99 -6.61 9.52 -16.16
N GLU A 100 -7.17 10.43 -15.37
CA GLU A 100 -7.63 10.17 -14.00
C GLU A 100 -8.65 9.03 -13.97
N LYS A 101 -9.62 9.04 -14.90
CA LYS A 101 -10.63 7.98 -15.00
C LYS A 101 -10.03 6.60 -15.29
N ARG A 102 -9.02 6.52 -16.18
CA ARG A 102 -8.34 5.25 -16.44
C ARG A 102 -7.53 4.79 -15.24
N ALA A 103 -6.86 5.72 -14.54
CA ALA A 103 -6.13 5.41 -13.33
C ALA A 103 -7.07 4.87 -12.25
N PHE A 104 -8.20 5.55 -12.04
CA PHE A 104 -9.23 5.12 -11.10
C PHE A 104 -9.70 3.69 -11.41
N ASN A 105 -10.16 3.44 -12.63
CA ASN A 105 -10.64 2.10 -13.01
C ASN A 105 -9.54 1.05 -12.85
N ARG A 106 -8.32 1.35 -13.24
CA ARG A 106 -7.20 0.42 -13.13
C ARG A 106 -6.87 0.05 -11.67
N MET A 107 -6.94 1.02 -10.76
CA MET A 107 -6.75 0.77 -9.32
C MET A 107 -7.86 -0.15 -8.78
N ILE A 108 -9.10 0.05 -9.21
CA ILE A 108 -10.22 -0.83 -8.85
C ILE A 108 -10.01 -2.23 -9.42
N ASP A 109 -9.62 -2.36 -10.71
CA ASP A 109 -9.37 -3.66 -11.35
C ASP A 109 -8.27 -4.46 -10.65
N LEU A 110 -7.24 -3.79 -10.13
CA LEU A 110 -6.17 -4.42 -9.35
C LEU A 110 -6.72 -5.03 -8.06
N PHE A 111 -7.56 -4.28 -7.34
CA PHE A 111 -8.23 -4.79 -6.16
C PHE A 111 -9.20 -5.94 -6.49
N ASP A 112 -10.03 -5.78 -7.51
CA ASP A 112 -10.98 -6.81 -7.95
C ASP A 112 -10.26 -8.14 -8.24
N ALA A 113 -9.13 -8.08 -8.96
CA ALA A 113 -8.33 -9.25 -9.27
C ALA A 113 -7.71 -9.94 -8.05
N ALA A 114 -7.30 -9.17 -7.03
CA ALA A 114 -6.80 -9.70 -5.78
C ALA A 114 -7.94 -10.29 -4.93
N TYR A 115 -9.07 -9.60 -4.82
CA TYR A 115 -10.23 -10.03 -4.03
C TYR A 115 -10.82 -11.37 -4.50
N GLN A 116 -10.75 -11.65 -5.81
CA GLN A 116 -11.18 -12.94 -6.34
C GLN A 116 -10.28 -14.11 -5.93
N LYS A 117 -9.00 -13.85 -5.68
CA LYS A 117 -7.96 -14.86 -5.41
C LYS A 117 -7.66 -15.07 -3.94
N SER A 118 -7.87 -14.03 -3.13
CA SER A 118 -7.47 -13.97 -1.73
C SER A 118 -8.65 -13.62 -0.83
N ASP A 119 -8.57 -13.98 0.45
CA ASP A 119 -9.52 -13.57 1.48
C ASP A 119 -9.12 -12.19 2.02
N ILE A 120 -9.52 -11.13 1.32
CA ILE A 120 -9.22 -9.76 1.73
C ILE A 120 -10.34 -9.24 2.61
N LYS A 121 -10.06 -9.06 3.91
CA LYS A 121 -11.04 -8.58 4.89
C LYS A 121 -11.09 -7.07 4.99
N LYS A 122 -9.94 -6.42 4.81
CA LYS A 122 -9.77 -4.99 5.03
C LYS A 122 -9.00 -4.32 3.91
N LEU A 123 -9.51 -3.18 3.46
CA LEU A 123 -8.87 -2.30 2.50
C LEU A 123 -8.55 -0.96 3.15
N TYR A 124 -7.33 -0.52 2.99
CA TYR A 124 -6.90 0.82 3.36
C TYR A 124 -6.85 1.72 2.12
N ILE A 125 -7.49 2.87 2.21
CA ILE A 125 -7.52 3.90 1.18
C ILE A 125 -6.85 5.13 1.77
N LEU A 126 -5.64 5.43 1.32
CA LEU A 126 -4.89 6.56 1.85
C LEU A 126 -4.83 7.68 0.80
N HIS A 127 -4.77 8.92 1.26
CA HIS A 127 -4.76 10.06 0.35
C HIS A 127 -3.83 11.18 0.81
N GLY A 128 -3.29 11.93 -0.16
CA GLY A 128 -2.53 13.16 0.07
C GLY A 128 -3.41 14.37 -0.22
N ASN A 129 -4.12 14.88 0.81
CA ASN A 129 -4.99 16.07 0.75
C ASN A 129 -6.12 15.98 -0.33
N VAL A 130 -6.68 14.80 -0.56
CA VAL A 130 -7.76 14.58 -1.55
C VAL A 130 -8.82 13.61 -0.98
N MET A 131 -9.42 13.97 0.14
CA MET A 131 -10.43 13.17 0.85
C MET A 131 -11.58 12.75 -0.06
N ASP A 132 -12.15 13.69 -0.83
CA ASP A 132 -13.30 13.41 -1.71
C ASP A 132 -12.97 12.32 -2.74
N LYS A 133 -11.74 12.36 -3.27
CA LYS A 133 -11.26 11.34 -4.19
C LYS A 133 -11.12 9.98 -3.50
N ALA A 134 -10.60 9.94 -2.28
CA ALA A 134 -10.48 8.71 -1.50
C ALA A 134 -11.86 8.12 -1.17
N LEU A 135 -12.82 8.96 -0.79
CA LEU A 135 -14.20 8.55 -0.54
C LEU A 135 -14.87 7.99 -1.81
N HIS A 136 -14.59 8.57 -2.99
CA HIS A 136 -15.10 8.04 -4.25
C HIS A 136 -14.57 6.61 -4.52
N TYR A 137 -13.29 6.32 -4.25
CA TYR A 137 -12.76 4.95 -4.31
C TYR A 137 -13.47 4.01 -3.35
N LYS A 138 -13.67 4.46 -2.11
CA LYS A 138 -14.40 3.70 -1.08
C LYS A 138 -15.80 3.33 -1.55
N ASP A 139 -16.57 4.32 -2.02
CA ASP A 139 -17.96 4.14 -2.42
C ASP A 139 -18.10 3.15 -3.59
N GLU A 140 -17.22 3.25 -4.60
CA GLU A 140 -17.22 2.34 -5.74
C GLU A 140 -16.87 0.90 -5.32
N LEU A 141 -15.93 0.73 -4.40
CA LEU A 141 -15.55 -0.59 -3.90
C LEU A 141 -16.62 -1.20 -2.99
N LEU A 142 -17.24 -0.40 -2.12
CA LEU A 142 -18.33 -0.88 -1.26
C LEU A 142 -19.62 -1.23 -2.04
N LYS A 143 -19.86 -0.62 -3.21
CA LYS A 143 -20.95 -1.07 -4.11
C LYS A 143 -20.72 -2.49 -4.62
N ARG A 144 -19.45 -2.87 -4.86
CA ARG A 144 -19.07 -4.21 -5.34
C ARG A 144 -18.92 -5.21 -4.18
N TYR A 145 -18.41 -4.76 -3.05
CA TYR A 145 -18.05 -5.54 -1.87
C TYR A 145 -18.63 -4.93 -0.59
N PRO A 146 -19.95 -5.06 -0.35
CA PRO A 146 -20.61 -4.37 0.78
C PRO A 146 -20.10 -4.78 2.17
N SER A 147 -19.54 -5.97 2.31
CA SER A 147 -18.97 -6.49 3.56
C SER A 147 -17.50 -6.15 3.77
N LEU A 148 -16.85 -5.49 2.80
CA LEU A 148 -15.44 -5.15 2.89
C LEU A 148 -15.22 -4.07 3.96
N GLU A 149 -14.40 -4.36 4.97
CA GLU A 149 -13.98 -3.34 5.91
C GLU A 149 -13.06 -2.34 5.20
N THR A 150 -13.35 -1.04 5.34
CA THR A 150 -12.55 0.01 4.71
C THR A 150 -12.10 1.04 5.72
N THR A 151 -10.84 1.43 5.66
CA THR A 151 -10.28 2.56 6.41
C THR A 151 -9.80 3.62 5.43
N VAL A 152 -10.29 4.86 5.60
CA VAL A 152 -9.78 6.03 4.85
C VAL A 152 -8.94 6.86 5.80
N ALA A 153 -7.72 7.21 5.40
CA ALA A 153 -6.81 8.03 6.20
C ALA A 153 -5.92 8.92 5.33
N GLU A 154 -5.47 10.02 5.91
CA GLU A 154 -4.53 10.92 5.26
C GLU A 154 -3.08 10.42 5.38
N LEU A 155 -2.33 10.53 4.28
CA LEU A 155 -0.90 10.26 4.27
C LEU A 155 -0.15 11.33 5.06
N THR A 156 0.82 10.90 5.86
CA THR A 156 1.68 11.83 6.60
C THR A 156 2.55 12.67 5.66
N ALA A 157 3.00 13.83 6.13
CA ALA A 157 3.91 14.70 5.39
C ALA A 157 5.19 13.97 4.94
N THR A 158 5.69 13.01 5.74
CA THR A 158 6.86 12.19 5.40
C THR A 158 6.68 11.40 4.11
N ILE A 159 5.44 11.02 3.78
CA ILE A 159 5.11 10.31 2.54
C ILE A 159 4.76 11.30 1.43
N THR A 160 3.92 12.29 1.72
CA THR A 160 3.42 13.22 0.70
C THR A 160 4.49 14.15 0.14
N VAL A 161 5.57 14.43 0.87
CA VAL A 161 6.74 15.17 0.33
C VAL A 161 7.36 14.46 -0.88
N HIS A 162 7.23 13.15 -0.97
CA HIS A 162 7.71 12.35 -2.10
C HIS A 162 6.62 12.04 -3.11
N SER A 163 5.44 11.63 -2.66
CA SER A 163 4.36 11.19 -3.55
C SER A 163 3.54 12.33 -4.17
N GLY A 164 3.57 13.49 -3.54
CA GLY A 164 2.83 14.70 -3.93
C GLY A 164 1.39 14.73 -3.45
N GLU A 165 0.85 15.94 -3.39
CA GLU A 165 -0.57 16.18 -3.20
C GLU A 165 -1.38 15.55 -4.34
N GLY A 166 -2.55 15.02 -4.04
CA GLY A 166 -3.38 14.30 -5.01
C GLY A 166 -3.11 12.81 -5.09
N THR A 167 -2.12 12.30 -4.35
CA THR A 167 -1.84 10.86 -4.26
C THR A 167 -3.03 10.11 -3.66
N VAL A 168 -3.34 8.94 -4.25
CA VAL A 168 -4.25 7.95 -3.65
C VAL A 168 -3.53 6.61 -3.59
N VAL A 169 -3.68 5.92 -2.46
CA VAL A 169 -3.11 4.60 -2.24
C VAL A 169 -4.22 3.63 -1.91
N LEU A 170 -4.19 2.45 -2.52
CA LEU A 170 -4.95 1.28 -2.09
C LEU A 170 -3.96 0.26 -1.53
N ALA A 171 -4.21 -0.23 -0.32
CA ALA A 171 -3.38 -1.24 0.33
C ALA A 171 -4.24 -2.28 1.05
N TRP A 172 -3.85 -3.54 0.95
CA TRP A 172 -4.51 -4.68 1.58
C TRP A 172 -3.53 -5.80 1.86
N ALA A 173 -3.97 -6.82 2.58
CA ALA A 173 -3.22 -8.07 2.72
C ALA A 173 -3.98 -9.21 2.02
N ASN A 174 -3.22 -10.09 1.39
CA ASN A 174 -3.74 -11.30 0.75
C ASN A 174 -3.66 -12.45 1.76
N ASP A 175 -4.76 -12.79 2.39
CA ASP A 175 -4.86 -13.99 3.18
C ASP A 175 -5.29 -15.16 2.30
N HIS A 176 -4.88 -16.39 2.65
CA HIS A 176 -5.30 -17.57 1.90
C HIS A 176 -6.79 -17.79 2.08
N LYS A 177 -7.52 -18.02 1.00
CA LYS A 177 -8.89 -18.53 1.08
C LYS A 177 -8.83 -19.96 1.63
N HIS A 178 -9.47 -20.16 2.78
CA HIS A 178 -9.64 -21.48 3.38
C HIS A 178 -10.62 -22.33 2.57
#